data_f62cdb6c67889caee92f1d65d4fee7d1
#
_entry.id   f62cdb6c67889caee92f1d65d4fee7d1
#
_cell.length_a   1.000
_cell.length_b   1.000
_cell.length_c   1.000
_cell.angle_alpha   90.00
_cell.angle_beta   90.00
_cell.angle_gamma   90.00
#
_symmetry.space_group_name_H-M   'P 1'
#
loop_
_entity.id
_entity.type
_entity.pdbx_description
1 polymer ?
#
loop_
_entity_poly.entity_id
_entity_poly.type
_entity_poly.pdbx_seq_one_letter_code
_entity_poly.pdbx_strand_id
1 'polypeptide(L)'
;MKPKEILSNTPLTDEDVHGVFSYETPLRPDAFEKDDDLKIELIEKHFREIMHVLGMDLSDDSLKGTPHRVAKMYVKEVFSGLNPSSKPTSKLFDNKYNYDQMLVEKDITFYSHCEHHFVPIYGKAHVAYFSSGKVIGLSKINRIVQYFSKRPQVQERLTVQILSLIHI
;
A
#
# COMPACT_ATOMS: atom_id res chain seq x y z
N MET A 1 -13.91 -4.67 40.96
CA MET A 1 -12.70 -4.70 40.11
C MET A 1 -12.64 -3.37 39.38
N LYS A 2 -11.72 -2.46 39.74
CA LYS A 2 -11.63 -1.12 39.16
C LYS A 2 -10.93 -1.21 37.79
N PRO A 3 -11.37 -0.47 36.73
CA PRO A 3 -10.62 -0.40 35.46
C PRO A 3 -9.29 0.28 35.74
N LYS A 4 -8.20 -0.32 35.26
CA LYS A 4 -6.87 0.28 35.29
C LYS A 4 -6.85 1.45 34.29
N GLU A 5 -6.50 2.62 34.82
CA GLU A 5 -6.06 3.77 34.01
C GLU A 5 -4.91 3.35 33.10
N ILE A 6 -5.14 3.42 31.80
CA ILE A 6 -4.09 3.37 30.80
C ILE A 6 -4.30 4.61 29.92
N LEU A 7 -3.74 5.71 30.35
CA LEU A 7 -3.39 6.84 29.50
C LEU A 7 -2.21 7.57 30.18
N SER A 8 -1.00 7.08 29.94
CA SER A 8 0.18 7.93 30.12
C SER A 8 0.20 8.93 28.98
N ASN A 9 0.07 10.22 29.29
CA ASN A 9 0.20 11.34 28.37
C ASN A 9 1.66 11.59 27.93
N THR A 10 2.48 10.56 27.80
CA THR A 10 3.82 10.70 27.25
C THR A 10 3.69 10.64 25.74
N PRO A 11 4.14 11.64 24.99
CA PRO A 11 4.20 11.54 23.52
C PRO A 11 5.03 10.32 23.16
N LEU A 12 4.51 9.47 22.29
CA LEU A 12 5.27 8.36 21.72
C LEU A 12 6.49 8.93 21.00
N THR A 13 7.67 8.48 21.36
CA THR A 13 8.89 8.81 20.64
C THR A 13 8.95 8.03 19.33
N ASP A 14 9.72 8.50 18.34
CA ASP A 14 9.93 7.75 17.10
C ASP A 14 10.45 6.33 17.36
N GLU A 15 11.20 6.11 18.44
CA GLU A 15 11.68 4.79 18.88
C GLU A 15 10.53 3.90 19.42
N ASP A 16 9.54 4.47 20.08
CA ASP A 16 8.38 3.73 20.57
C ASP A 16 7.48 3.26 19.43
N VAL A 17 7.44 4.01 18.33
CA VAL A 17 6.67 3.65 17.12
C VAL A 17 7.42 2.60 16.28
N HIS A 18 8.75 2.58 16.31
CA HIS A 18 9.57 1.66 15.52
C HIS A 18 9.99 0.38 16.24
N GLY A 19 9.73 0.25 17.55
CA GLY A 19 10.34 -0.76 18.41
C GLY A 19 9.71 -2.14 18.43
N VAL A 20 8.52 -2.40 17.88
CA VAL A 20 7.84 -3.69 18.10
C VAL A 20 7.29 -4.36 16.83
N PHE A 21 7.02 -3.64 15.74
CA PHE A 21 6.59 -4.24 14.47
C PHE A 21 7.22 -3.46 13.31
N SER A 22 7.94 -4.16 12.44
CA SER A 22 8.29 -3.58 11.14
C SER A 22 6.99 -3.36 10.34
N TYR A 23 6.55 -2.13 10.26
CA TYR A 23 5.40 -1.73 9.45
C TYR A 23 5.73 -1.68 7.95
N GLU A 24 6.95 -2.01 7.59
CA GLU A 24 7.36 -2.08 6.20
C GLU A 24 6.88 -3.37 5.56
N THR A 25 6.62 -3.31 4.26
CA THR A 25 6.38 -4.52 3.48
C THR A 25 7.66 -5.36 3.52
N PRO A 26 7.59 -6.67 3.90
CA PRO A 26 8.78 -7.51 3.96
C PRO A 26 9.34 -7.74 2.57
N LEU A 27 10.42 -7.06 2.25
CA LEU A 27 11.12 -7.17 0.96
C LEU A 27 12.54 -7.72 1.18
N ARG A 28 13.05 -8.43 0.19
CA ARG A 28 14.44 -8.87 0.15
C ARG A 28 15.35 -7.66 -0.09
N PRO A 29 16.61 -7.69 0.37
CA PRO A 29 17.57 -6.61 0.11
C PRO A 29 17.77 -6.29 -1.38
N ASP A 30 17.69 -7.32 -2.23
CA ASP A 30 17.86 -7.24 -3.69
C ASP A 30 16.55 -6.97 -4.46
N ALA A 31 15.47 -6.59 -3.79
CA ALA A 31 14.12 -6.45 -4.39
C ALA A 31 14.06 -5.46 -5.57
N PHE A 32 15.01 -4.53 -5.65
CA PHE A 32 15.03 -3.47 -6.66
C PHE A 32 16.18 -3.61 -7.69
N GLU A 33 16.96 -4.69 -7.64
CA GLU A 33 18.05 -4.94 -8.61
C GLU A 33 17.52 -5.28 -10.02
N LYS A 34 16.35 -5.91 -10.09
CA LYS A 34 15.70 -6.24 -11.36
C LYS A 34 14.80 -5.10 -11.80
N ASP A 35 14.94 -4.69 -13.05
CA ASP A 35 13.99 -3.77 -13.67
C ASP A 35 12.62 -4.44 -13.88
N ASP A 36 11.65 -3.63 -14.27
CA ASP A 36 10.27 -4.10 -14.42
C ASP A 36 10.11 -5.06 -15.59
N ASP A 37 10.86 -4.91 -16.66
CA ASP A 37 10.74 -5.75 -17.85
C ASP A 37 11.27 -7.16 -17.56
N LEU A 38 12.41 -7.27 -16.89
CA LEU A 38 12.92 -8.55 -16.41
C LEU A 38 11.98 -9.20 -15.39
N LYS A 39 11.38 -8.42 -14.48
CA LYS A 39 10.36 -8.94 -13.55
C LYS A 39 9.16 -9.51 -14.30
N ILE A 40 8.67 -8.81 -15.32
CA ILE A 40 7.55 -9.26 -16.15
C ILE A 40 7.91 -10.58 -16.85
N GLU A 41 9.08 -10.66 -17.49
CA GLU A 41 9.54 -11.88 -18.18
C GLU A 41 9.60 -13.09 -17.23
N LEU A 42 10.19 -12.92 -16.04
CA LEU A 42 10.32 -13.99 -15.06
C LEU A 42 8.96 -14.44 -14.51
N ILE A 43 8.07 -13.50 -14.18
CA ILE A 43 6.73 -13.81 -13.70
C ILE A 43 5.91 -14.48 -14.80
N GLU A 44 5.98 -14.01 -16.03
CA GLU A 44 5.32 -14.63 -17.18
C GLU A 44 5.71 -16.11 -17.30
N LYS A 45 7.00 -16.40 -17.25
CA LYS A 45 7.52 -17.79 -17.31
C LYS A 45 6.90 -18.64 -16.19
N HIS A 46 6.95 -18.20 -14.96
CA HIS A 46 6.41 -18.97 -13.82
C HIS A 46 4.88 -19.08 -13.87
N PHE A 47 4.19 -18.04 -14.32
CA PHE A 47 2.74 -18.09 -14.43
C PHE A 47 2.27 -19.04 -15.55
N ARG A 48 3.05 -19.15 -16.63
CA ARG A 48 2.84 -20.17 -17.68
C ARG A 48 2.91 -21.57 -17.11
N GLU A 49 3.90 -21.87 -16.26
CA GLU A 49 4.01 -23.16 -15.59
C GLU A 49 2.83 -23.44 -14.65
N ILE A 50 2.38 -22.43 -13.90
CA ILE A 50 1.18 -22.56 -13.04
C ILE A 50 -0.03 -22.96 -13.89
N MET A 51 -0.28 -22.26 -15.01
CA MET A 51 -1.41 -22.57 -15.89
C MET A 51 -1.28 -23.97 -16.49
N HIS A 52 -0.07 -24.38 -16.86
CA HIS A 52 0.19 -25.74 -17.36
C HIS A 52 -0.13 -26.82 -16.31
N VAL A 53 0.32 -26.63 -15.07
CA VAL A 53 0.04 -27.54 -13.94
C VAL A 53 -1.46 -27.63 -13.64
N LEU A 54 -2.20 -26.55 -13.85
CA LEU A 54 -3.67 -26.52 -13.73
C LEU A 54 -4.39 -27.19 -14.91
N GLY A 55 -3.65 -27.68 -15.92
CA GLY A 55 -4.23 -28.36 -17.09
C GLY A 55 -4.83 -27.43 -18.12
N MET A 56 -4.47 -26.14 -18.12
CA MET A 56 -4.99 -25.16 -19.08
C MET A 56 -4.27 -25.26 -20.42
N ASP A 57 -5.01 -25.24 -21.51
CA ASP A 57 -4.46 -25.26 -22.87
C ASP A 57 -4.02 -23.86 -23.31
N LEU A 58 -2.72 -23.61 -23.29
CA LEU A 58 -2.12 -22.34 -23.71
C LEU A 58 -1.97 -22.19 -25.23
N SER A 59 -2.38 -23.18 -26.03
CA SER A 59 -2.51 -23.04 -27.48
C SER A 59 -3.81 -22.33 -27.87
N ASP A 60 -4.80 -22.28 -26.98
CA ASP A 60 -6.04 -21.57 -27.20
C ASP A 60 -5.81 -20.05 -27.26
N ASP A 61 -6.43 -19.41 -28.24
CA ASP A 61 -6.25 -17.98 -28.53
C ASP A 61 -6.66 -17.07 -27.36
N SER A 62 -7.61 -17.49 -26.52
CA SER A 62 -8.05 -16.73 -25.35
C SER A 62 -7.02 -16.78 -24.22
N LEU A 63 -6.25 -17.85 -24.11
CA LEU A 63 -5.33 -18.12 -22.99
C LEU A 63 -3.85 -17.87 -23.31
N LYS A 64 -3.42 -17.99 -24.57
CA LYS A 64 -2.00 -17.90 -24.96
C LYS A 64 -1.29 -16.64 -24.46
N GLY A 65 -2.01 -15.51 -24.36
CA GLY A 65 -1.46 -14.23 -23.86
C GLY A 65 -1.66 -14.00 -22.37
N THR A 66 -2.33 -14.89 -21.65
CA THR A 66 -2.65 -14.69 -20.23
C THR A 66 -1.42 -14.60 -19.33
N PRO A 67 -0.38 -15.46 -19.48
CA PRO A 67 0.83 -15.34 -18.66
C PRO A 67 1.45 -13.95 -18.71
N HIS A 68 1.59 -13.38 -19.89
CA HIS A 68 2.12 -12.01 -20.06
C HIS A 68 1.20 -10.95 -19.44
N ARG A 69 -0.11 -11.05 -19.67
CA ARG A 69 -1.08 -10.09 -19.09
C ARG A 69 -1.03 -10.09 -17.58
N VAL A 70 -0.97 -11.28 -16.95
CA VAL A 70 -0.87 -11.40 -15.49
C VAL A 70 0.44 -10.83 -14.97
N ALA A 71 1.56 -11.16 -15.61
CA ALA A 71 2.87 -10.64 -15.23
C ALA A 71 2.92 -9.12 -15.28
N LYS A 72 2.46 -8.53 -16.37
CA LYS A 72 2.38 -7.07 -16.54
C LYS A 72 1.47 -6.43 -15.51
N MET A 73 0.28 -6.99 -15.27
CA MET A 73 -0.66 -6.52 -14.26
C MET A 73 -0.01 -6.54 -12.86
N TYR A 74 0.70 -7.60 -12.49
CA TYR A 74 1.36 -7.69 -11.18
C TYR A 74 2.41 -6.60 -11.00
N VAL A 75 3.29 -6.40 -11.98
CA VAL A 75 4.39 -5.44 -11.86
C VAL A 75 3.91 -3.99 -11.98
N LYS A 76 3.07 -3.70 -12.99
CA LYS A 76 2.73 -2.32 -13.35
C LYS A 76 1.46 -1.79 -12.69
N GLU A 77 0.60 -2.66 -12.16
CA GLU A 77 -0.71 -2.25 -11.65
C GLU A 77 -0.88 -2.64 -10.18
N VAL A 78 -1.16 -3.91 -9.89
CA VAL A 78 -1.61 -4.33 -8.55
C VAL A 78 -0.52 -4.33 -7.49
N PHE A 79 0.75 -4.46 -7.88
CA PHE A 79 1.90 -4.37 -6.97
C PHE A 79 2.85 -3.22 -7.29
N SER A 80 2.38 -2.24 -8.06
CA SER A 80 3.18 -1.07 -8.43
C SER A 80 3.61 -0.21 -7.22
N GLY A 81 2.90 -0.30 -6.10
CA GLY A 81 3.26 0.35 -4.84
C GLY A 81 4.48 -0.26 -4.13
N LEU A 82 4.99 -1.41 -4.60
CA LEU A 82 6.28 -1.94 -4.14
C LEU A 82 7.46 -1.12 -4.67
N ASN A 83 7.31 -0.44 -5.81
CA ASN A 83 8.36 0.39 -6.38
C ASN A 83 8.48 1.71 -5.60
N PRO A 84 9.63 2.00 -4.95
CA PRO A 84 9.82 3.24 -4.19
C PRO A 84 9.67 4.51 -5.03
N SER A 85 9.96 4.45 -6.33
CA SER A 85 9.82 5.60 -7.22
C SER A 85 8.37 6.02 -7.43
N SER A 86 7.41 5.13 -7.14
CA SER A 86 5.98 5.41 -7.18
C SER A 86 5.46 6.11 -5.91
N LYS A 87 6.31 6.29 -4.89
CA LYS A 87 5.92 6.91 -3.62
C LYS A 87 5.44 8.34 -3.85
N PRO A 88 4.21 8.69 -3.43
CA PRO A 88 3.71 10.04 -3.60
C PRO A 88 4.50 11.01 -2.73
N THR A 89 4.88 12.15 -3.30
CA THR A 89 5.47 13.26 -2.54
C THR A 89 4.39 13.96 -1.74
N SER A 90 4.59 14.15 -0.45
CA SER A 90 3.71 14.96 0.39
C SER A 90 3.91 16.44 0.04
N LYS A 91 2.88 17.07 -0.51
CA LYS A 91 2.86 18.51 -0.67
C LYS A 91 2.01 19.10 0.45
N LEU A 92 2.68 19.76 1.38
CA LEU A 92 2.07 20.47 2.49
C LEU A 92 1.86 21.93 2.11
N PHE A 93 0.81 22.50 2.63
CA PHE A 93 0.48 23.92 2.51
C PHE A 93 0.40 24.53 3.90
N ASP A 94 0.78 25.79 4.05
CA ASP A 94 0.57 26.50 5.29
C ASP A 94 -0.91 26.65 5.57
N ASN A 95 -1.31 26.40 6.81
CA ASN A 95 -2.69 26.60 7.27
C ASN A 95 -2.96 28.10 7.50
N LYS A 96 -2.97 28.89 6.42
CA LYS A 96 -3.14 30.36 6.46
C LYS A 96 -4.49 30.79 7.04
N TYR A 97 -5.48 29.90 7.03
CA TYR A 97 -6.83 30.17 7.53
C TYR A 97 -7.01 29.78 9.00
N ASN A 98 -5.93 29.31 9.66
CA ASN A 98 -5.95 28.84 11.04
C ASN A 98 -7.10 27.82 11.29
N TYR A 99 -7.31 26.91 10.33
CA TYR A 99 -8.32 25.86 10.46
C TYR A 99 -7.89 24.90 11.57
N ASP A 100 -8.66 24.87 12.65
CA ASP A 100 -8.37 24.16 13.90
C ASP A 100 -9.27 22.94 14.15
N GLN A 101 -10.19 22.68 13.22
CA GLN A 101 -11.09 21.54 13.32
C GLN A 101 -10.46 20.29 12.67
N MET A 102 -11.01 19.14 13.03
CA MET A 102 -10.61 17.87 12.42
C MET A 102 -10.98 17.86 10.93
N LEU A 103 -9.98 17.68 10.08
CA LEU A 103 -10.20 17.45 8.66
C LEU A 103 -10.43 15.95 8.46
N VAL A 104 -11.52 15.60 7.76
CA VAL A 104 -11.89 14.20 7.53
C VAL A 104 -12.13 13.99 6.04
N GLU A 105 -11.41 13.04 5.45
CA GLU A 105 -11.68 12.52 4.11
C GLU A 105 -12.23 11.10 4.22
N LYS A 106 -13.41 10.88 3.63
CA LYS A 106 -14.17 9.64 3.76
C LYS A 106 -14.29 8.90 2.44
N ASP A 107 -14.59 7.62 2.56
CA ASP A 107 -15.00 6.77 1.45
C ASP A 107 -13.96 6.65 0.33
N ILE A 108 -12.68 6.76 0.67
CA ILE A 108 -11.58 6.55 -0.27
C ILE A 108 -11.58 5.07 -0.66
N THR A 109 -12.12 4.76 -1.81
CA THR A 109 -12.14 3.39 -2.30
C THR A 109 -10.73 2.92 -2.64
N PHE A 110 -10.37 1.73 -2.19
CA PHE A 110 -9.09 1.10 -2.53
C PHE A 110 -9.28 -0.36 -2.92
N TYR A 111 -8.36 -0.84 -3.73
CA TYR A 111 -8.19 -2.25 -4.09
C TYR A 111 -6.78 -2.67 -3.72
N SER A 112 -6.66 -3.83 -3.09
CA SER A 112 -5.40 -4.41 -2.65
C SER A 112 -5.41 -5.92 -2.88
N HIS A 113 -4.36 -6.62 -2.45
CA HIS A 113 -4.26 -8.07 -2.51
C HIS A 113 -3.80 -8.59 -1.16
N CYS A 114 -4.46 -9.63 -0.68
CA CYS A 114 -4.07 -10.32 0.54
C CYS A 114 -2.66 -10.92 0.37
N GLU A 115 -1.74 -10.65 1.30
CA GLU A 115 -0.38 -11.15 1.20
C GLU A 115 -0.27 -12.67 1.33
N HIS A 116 -1.25 -13.32 1.98
CA HIS A 116 -1.24 -14.76 2.22
C HIS A 116 -1.69 -15.59 1.02
N HIS A 117 -2.65 -15.08 0.24
CA HIS A 117 -3.28 -15.85 -0.83
C HIS A 117 -3.21 -15.15 -2.20
N PHE A 118 -2.72 -13.92 -2.25
CA PHE A 118 -2.71 -13.07 -3.46
C PHE A 118 -4.10 -12.85 -4.08
N VAL A 119 -5.16 -13.06 -3.32
CA VAL A 119 -6.53 -12.75 -3.76
C VAL A 119 -6.83 -11.26 -3.58
N PRO A 120 -7.68 -10.68 -4.44
CA PRO A 120 -8.10 -9.29 -4.29
C PRO A 120 -8.87 -9.06 -2.98
N ILE A 121 -8.61 -7.92 -2.37
CA ILE A 121 -9.39 -7.34 -1.29
C ILE A 121 -9.77 -5.92 -1.69
N TYR A 122 -10.93 -5.46 -1.28
CA TYR A 122 -11.37 -4.09 -1.52
C TYR A 122 -12.02 -3.51 -0.28
N GLY A 123 -11.97 -2.21 -0.18
CA GLY A 123 -12.53 -1.52 0.97
C GLY A 123 -12.57 -0.01 0.78
N LYS A 124 -12.88 0.64 1.90
CA LYS A 124 -12.88 2.11 2.01
C LYS A 124 -11.98 2.52 3.15
N ALA A 125 -11.10 3.49 2.89
CA ALA A 125 -10.33 4.15 3.92
C ALA A 125 -10.98 5.47 4.30
N HIS A 126 -10.90 5.79 5.60
CA HIS A 126 -11.28 7.09 6.14
C HIS A 126 -10.06 7.65 6.84
N VAL A 127 -9.69 8.87 6.49
CA VAL A 127 -8.52 9.54 7.04
C VAL A 127 -8.95 10.81 7.72
N ALA A 128 -8.55 10.97 8.98
CA ALA A 128 -8.83 12.16 9.76
C ALA A 128 -7.56 12.66 10.44
N TYR A 129 -7.37 13.99 10.48
CA TYR A 129 -6.24 14.60 11.18
C TYR A 129 -6.58 16.02 11.64
N PHE A 130 -5.86 16.49 12.66
CA PHE A 130 -5.82 17.90 13.05
C PHE A 130 -4.60 18.57 12.44
N SER A 131 -4.78 19.77 11.92
CA SER A 131 -3.66 20.56 11.39
C SER A 131 -2.78 21.09 12.52
N SER A 132 -1.47 20.88 12.42
CA SER A 132 -0.47 21.48 13.30
C SER A 132 0.28 22.64 12.60
N GLY A 133 -0.46 23.53 11.94
CA GLY A 133 0.09 24.64 11.18
C GLY A 133 0.27 24.34 9.69
N LYS A 134 0.15 23.09 9.29
CA LYS A 134 0.22 22.66 7.89
C LYS A 134 -0.97 21.79 7.54
N VAL A 135 -1.40 21.83 6.28
CA VAL A 135 -2.46 20.98 5.73
C VAL A 135 -1.94 20.20 4.54
N ILE A 136 -2.39 18.96 4.42
CA ILE A 136 -2.09 18.12 3.26
C ILE A 136 -3.18 18.29 2.19
N GLY A 137 -2.79 18.34 0.92
CA GLY A 137 -3.78 18.40 -0.16
C GLY A 137 -4.61 17.12 -0.22
N LEU A 138 -5.95 17.21 -0.31
CA LEU A 138 -6.88 16.07 -0.32
C LEU A 138 -6.51 15.00 -1.35
N SER A 139 -6.17 15.41 -2.58
CA SER A 139 -5.72 14.48 -3.61
C SER A 139 -4.43 13.71 -3.25
N LYS A 140 -3.65 14.19 -2.29
CA LYS A 140 -2.46 13.51 -1.81
C LYS A 140 -2.81 12.38 -0.85
N ILE A 141 -3.81 12.58 -0.01
CA ILE A 141 -4.35 11.54 0.88
C ILE A 141 -4.81 10.34 0.01
N ASN A 142 -5.59 10.59 -1.02
CA ASN A 142 -6.02 9.56 -1.96
C ASN A 142 -4.83 8.80 -2.59
N ARG A 143 -3.80 9.53 -3.02
CA ARG A 143 -2.60 8.92 -3.61
C ARG A 143 -1.80 8.09 -2.61
N ILE A 144 -1.74 8.49 -1.35
CA ILE A 144 -1.10 7.73 -0.27
C ILE A 144 -1.84 6.41 -0.05
N VAL A 145 -3.17 6.46 0.06
CA VAL A 145 -4.01 5.26 0.17
C VAL A 145 -3.77 4.32 -1.00
N GLN A 146 -3.82 4.84 -2.24
CA GLN A 146 -3.60 4.03 -3.45
C GLN A 146 -2.20 3.43 -3.51
N TYR A 147 -1.17 4.18 -3.14
CA TYR A 147 0.22 3.70 -3.15
C TYR A 147 0.44 2.51 -2.22
N PHE A 148 -0.05 2.60 -0.98
CA PHE A 148 0.10 1.50 -0.03
C PHE A 148 -0.86 0.34 -0.29
N SER A 149 -2.02 0.58 -0.90
CA SER A 149 -2.95 -0.48 -1.30
C SER A 149 -2.38 -1.34 -2.43
N LYS A 150 -1.54 -0.78 -3.31
CA LYS A 150 -0.93 -1.51 -4.43
C LYS A 150 0.28 -2.34 -4.00
N ARG A 151 0.10 -3.14 -2.95
CA ARG A 151 1.07 -4.07 -2.38
C ARG A 151 0.35 -5.33 -1.89
N PRO A 152 1.07 -6.47 -1.70
CA PRO A 152 0.53 -7.53 -0.85
C PRO A 152 0.35 -6.99 0.57
N GLN A 153 -0.86 -7.09 1.13
CA GLN A 153 -1.22 -6.40 2.37
C GLN A 153 -1.98 -7.27 3.37
N VAL A 154 -1.91 -6.83 4.61
CA VAL A 154 -2.88 -7.09 5.68
C VAL A 154 -3.42 -5.73 6.13
N GLN A 155 -4.64 -5.74 6.68
CA GLN A 155 -5.35 -4.50 7.03
C GLN A 155 -4.57 -3.64 8.04
N GLU A 156 -3.96 -4.26 9.02
CA GLU A 156 -3.20 -3.61 10.08
C GLU A 156 -2.00 -2.84 9.51
N ARG A 157 -1.22 -3.50 8.65
CA ARG A 157 -0.05 -2.89 8.01
C ARG A 157 -0.48 -1.76 7.07
N LEU A 158 -1.52 -1.97 6.27
CA LEU A 158 -2.03 -0.93 5.36
C LEU A 158 -2.41 0.33 6.13
N THR A 159 -3.11 0.17 7.25
CA THR A 159 -3.54 1.30 8.11
C THR A 159 -2.34 2.08 8.63
N VAL A 160 -1.35 1.40 9.18
CA VAL A 160 -0.15 2.05 9.73
C VAL A 160 0.70 2.72 8.65
N GLN A 161 0.85 2.07 7.49
CA GLN A 161 1.59 2.65 6.37
C GLN A 161 0.92 3.91 5.82
N ILE A 162 -0.41 3.95 5.73
CA ILE A 162 -1.13 5.16 5.35
C ILE A 162 -0.88 6.27 6.37
N LEU A 163 -0.99 5.95 7.66
CA LEU A 163 -0.76 6.90 8.74
C LEU A 163 0.66 7.46 8.74
N SER A 164 1.67 6.64 8.47
CA SER A 164 3.09 7.02 8.50
C SER A 164 3.46 8.14 7.53
N LEU A 165 2.73 8.30 6.41
CA LEU A 165 2.93 9.40 5.46
C LEU A 165 2.03 10.61 5.70
N ILE A 166 1.09 10.52 6.65
CA ILE A 166 0.20 11.61 7.02
C ILE A 166 0.70 12.29 8.30
N HIS A 167 1.37 11.54 9.16
CA HIS A 167 2.09 12.05 10.33
C HIS A 167 3.36 12.77 9.86
N ILE A 168 3.28 14.07 9.78
CA ILE A 168 4.39 14.95 9.39
C ILE A 168 4.60 15.98 10.48
#